data_e83e89e10110ca108615628ca045d315
#
_entry.id   e83e89e10110ca108615628ca045d315
#
_cell.length_a   1.000
_cell.length_b   1.000
_cell.length_c   1.000
_cell.angle_alpha   90.00
_cell.angle_beta   90.00
_cell.angle_gamma   90.00
#
_symmetry.space_group_name_H-M   'P 1'
#
loop_
_entity.id
_entity.type
_entity.pdbx_description
1 polymer ?
#
loop_
_entity_poly.entity_id
_entity_poly.type
_entity_poly.pdbx_seq_one_letter_code
_entity_poly.pdbx_strand_id
1 'polypeptide(L)'
;LEEDISMTDMRLSVACNFDPALIDGLAGLPVYEVFGKMTEDAFGGGRPSFYLPEAGRREVEDYAALCRRRGISFNYLLNASCMGNIEFTKEGQRSLDRTLDWLRGIGVDSVTVATLHFLRFIKRRHPRFTVRISSHRYTDTPRKIRFWQDNGADCIVISEVNIYREFAILAAMRRAATRCDLQLIVNNSCRQDCAIAGTHAECLNHASQKSSGGFPLDYCSVYCMDYRLREPVNYLRANWIRPEDLHLYMDMGYDCFKIVERNCPTRLLVDRARAYHARRYDGNLLDLVQNHAYPVEAFSEREHDAYSLGRLLRYFGRPRRINMLKFVQVMELGRRASLLYPRTGENEVTIDNRALDGFIDRFVGKSCQDVDCEECRYCHEWADRTVRISPAFRRDMQRIYADLLDDIHGGAFWEDYAQTLRKAAGRTLTRARRAGLVEALVRHPARRARRLVDALPCIPLWSRLRRSAESADRPAEPHVEPPLPRAPEVPERRTDPRTPAEASPCMPSA
;
A
#
# COMPACT_ATOMS: atom_id res chain seq x y z
N LEU A 1 29.67 11.59 28.58
CA LEU A 1 28.27 11.53 29.01
C LEU A 1 27.46 11.43 27.72
N GLU A 2 27.28 10.22 27.24
CA GLU A 2 26.23 9.89 26.29
C GLU A 2 24.94 10.02 27.05
N GLU A 3 24.19 11.09 26.83
CA GLU A 3 22.82 11.21 27.30
C GLU A 3 22.02 10.10 26.61
N ASP A 4 21.58 9.17 27.41
CA ASP A 4 20.60 8.15 27.09
C ASP A 4 19.34 8.86 26.56
N ILE A 5 19.27 9.11 25.24
CA ILE A 5 18.06 9.65 24.61
C ILE A 5 17.00 8.57 24.80
N SER A 6 16.14 8.82 25.76
CA SER A 6 15.05 7.93 26.15
C SER A 6 14.34 7.37 24.93
N MET A 7 14.40 6.06 24.74
CA MET A 7 13.64 5.30 23.70
C MET A 7 12.10 5.45 23.85
N THR A 8 11.65 6.20 24.82
CA THR A 8 10.25 6.29 25.26
C THR A 8 9.41 7.35 24.52
N ASP A 9 10.00 8.19 23.68
CA ASP A 9 9.28 9.34 23.14
C ASP A 9 8.65 9.11 21.76
N MET A 10 8.95 7.99 21.10
CA MET A 10 8.36 7.68 19.79
C MET A 10 6.96 7.07 19.92
N ARG A 11 6.00 7.59 19.16
CA ARG A 11 4.61 7.09 19.08
C ARG A 11 4.29 6.63 17.66
N LEU A 12 3.84 5.38 17.50
CA LEU A 12 3.47 4.82 16.20
C LEU A 12 1.94 4.78 16.04
N SER A 13 1.47 5.21 14.87
CA SER A 13 0.10 5.02 14.38
C SER A 13 0.16 4.04 13.21
N VAL A 14 -0.51 2.88 13.32
CA VAL A 14 -0.39 1.78 12.35
C VAL A 14 -1.70 1.55 11.60
N ALA A 15 -1.59 1.30 10.30
CA ALA A 15 -2.75 0.97 9.46
C ALA A 15 -3.45 -0.30 9.96
N CYS A 16 -4.78 -0.26 10.02
CA CYS A 16 -5.61 -1.40 10.41
C CYS A 16 -6.07 -2.19 9.18
N ASN A 17 -5.82 -3.49 9.16
CA ASN A 17 -6.34 -4.44 8.19
C ASN A 17 -7.48 -5.31 8.74
N PHE A 18 -7.97 -5.02 9.94
CA PHE A 18 -9.03 -5.75 10.66
C PHE A 18 -8.69 -7.21 11.01
N ASP A 19 -7.42 -7.59 10.96
CA ASP A 19 -6.95 -8.87 11.48
C ASP A 19 -6.62 -8.71 12.98
N PRO A 20 -7.26 -9.48 13.89
CA PRO A 20 -6.94 -9.43 15.31
C PRO A 20 -5.47 -9.74 15.63
N ALA A 21 -4.81 -10.59 14.84
CA ALA A 21 -3.41 -10.93 15.00
C ALA A 21 -2.48 -9.71 14.86
N LEU A 22 -2.92 -8.64 14.16
CA LEU A 22 -2.17 -7.40 14.09
C LEU A 22 -1.98 -6.78 15.49
N ILE A 23 -3.05 -6.69 16.27
CA ILE A 23 -3.00 -6.09 17.62
C ILE A 23 -2.10 -6.90 18.54
N ASP A 24 -2.14 -8.23 18.45
CA ASP A 24 -1.26 -9.09 19.23
C ASP A 24 0.21 -8.96 18.80
N GLY A 25 0.46 -8.86 17.48
CA GLY A 25 1.81 -8.65 16.92
C GLY A 25 2.43 -7.30 17.24
N LEU A 26 1.61 -6.27 17.53
CA LEU A 26 2.05 -4.94 17.92
C LEU A 26 2.29 -4.79 19.43
N ALA A 27 2.01 -5.82 20.23
CA ALA A 27 2.24 -5.78 21.66
C ALA A 27 3.71 -5.50 22.02
N GLY A 28 3.95 -4.60 22.97
CA GLY A 28 5.30 -4.20 23.39
C GLY A 28 5.97 -3.17 22.49
N LEU A 29 5.34 -2.77 21.37
CA LEU A 29 5.80 -1.66 20.53
C LEU A 29 5.12 -0.35 20.95
N PRO A 30 5.71 0.84 20.71
CA PRO A 30 5.16 2.13 21.09
C PRO A 30 3.97 2.54 20.20
N VAL A 31 3.04 1.61 19.95
CA VAL A 31 1.85 1.85 19.13
C VAL A 31 0.74 2.41 20.01
N TYR A 32 0.45 3.70 19.82
CA TYR A 32 -0.63 4.37 20.56
C TYR A 32 -1.98 4.31 19.84
N GLU A 33 -1.96 4.11 18.53
CA GLU A 33 -3.14 4.18 17.68
C GLU A 33 -3.06 3.22 16.50
N VAL A 34 -4.20 2.63 16.14
CA VAL A 34 -4.43 2.06 14.81
C VAL A 34 -5.54 2.84 14.11
N PHE A 35 -5.51 2.90 12.78
CA PHE A 35 -6.50 3.67 12.01
C PHE A 35 -7.13 2.86 10.88
N GLY A 36 -8.43 3.01 10.75
CA GLY A 36 -9.22 2.28 9.76
C GLY A 36 -10.60 2.88 9.54
N LYS A 37 -11.41 2.22 8.74
CA LYS A 37 -12.83 2.54 8.52
C LYS A 37 -13.53 1.36 7.87
N MET A 38 -14.87 1.39 7.83
CA MET A 38 -15.64 0.47 6.99
C MET A 38 -15.16 0.53 5.54
N THR A 39 -15.26 -0.57 4.82
CA THR A 39 -14.89 -0.64 3.39
C THR A 39 -15.64 0.42 2.56
N GLU A 40 -16.91 0.61 2.86
CA GLU A 40 -17.77 1.60 2.20
C GLU A 40 -18.62 2.35 3.24
N ASP A 41 -18.69 3.66 3.11
CA ASP A 41 -19.62 4.51 3.86
C ASP A 41 -20.08 5.71 3.02
N ALA A 42 -20.88 6.61 3.61
CA ALA A 42 -21.43 7.76 2.90
C ALA A 42 -20.36 8.78 2.48
N PHE A 43 -19.27 8.88 3.24
CA PHE A 43 -18.30 9.97 3.10
C PHE A 43 -17.01 9.55 2.41
N GLY A 44 -16.68 8.23 2.44
CA GLY A 44 -15.44 7.73 1.87
C GLY A 44 -14.19 8.02 2.71
N GLY A 45 -13.05 7.78 2.13
CA GLY A 45 -11.74 7.93 2.78
C GLY A 45 -10.60 7.92 1.75
N GLY A 46 -9.36 7.81 2.21
CA GLY A 46 -8.16 7.97 1.38
C GLY A 46 -7.72 6.74 0.59
N ARG A 47 -8.53 5.69 0.48
CA ARG A 47 -8.19 4.49 -0.33
C ARG A 47 -9.46 3.91 -0.96
N PRO A 48 -9.41 3.44 -2.22
CA PRO A 48 -10.53 2.77 -2.88
C PRO A 48 -11.00 1.54 -2.09
N SER A 49 -12.31 1.31 -2.09
CA SER A 49 -12.91 0.16 -1.42
C SER A 49 -12.34 -1.18 -1.89
N PHE A 50 -11.96 -1.28 -3.16
CA PHE A 50 -11.36 -2.47 -3.73
C PHE A 50 -10.05 -2.90 -3.03
N TYR A 51 -9.19 -1.94 -2.65
CA TYR A 51 -7.91 -2.23 -2.01
C TYR A 51 -8.01 -2.50 -0.49
N LEU A 52 -9.19 -2.31 0.10
CA LEU A 52 -9.36 -2.43 1.55
C LEU A 52 -9.84 -3.83 1.93
N PRO A 53 -9.48 -4.33 3.11
CA PRO A 53 -10.14 -5.51 3.68
C PRO A 53 -11.64 -5.23 3.82
N GLU A 54 -12.45 -6.28 3.69
CA GLU A 54 -13.89 -6.15 3.90
C GLU A 54 -14.17 -5.94 5.39
N ALA A 55 -14.78 -4.80 5.69
CA ALA A 55 -15.16 -4.43 7.04
C ALA A 55 -16.48 -3.65 7.02
N GLY A 56 -17.49 -4.18 7.70
CA GLY A 56 -18.73 -3.51 8.00
C GLY A 56 -18.73 -2.90 9.40
N ARG A 57 -19.90 -2.57 9.91
CA ARG A 57 -20.05 -2.00 11.26
C ARG A 57 -19.57 -2.94 12.34
N ARG A 58 -19.95 -4.21 12.27
CA ARG A 58 -19.63 -5.22 13.27
C ARG A 58 -18.13 -5.44 13.40
N GLU A 59 -17.43 -5.56 12.27
CA GLU A 59 -15.98 -5.71 12.25
C GLU A 59 -15.28 -4.51 12.89
N VAL A 60 -15.78 -3.29 12.65
CA VAL A 60 -15.24 -2.08 13.29
C VAL A 60 -15.52 -2.08 14.79
N GLU A 61 -16.73 -2.46 15.23
CA GLU A 61 -17.13 -2.55 16.64
C GLU A 61 -16.25 -3.55 17.41
N ASP A 62 -16.12 -4.76 16.87
CA ASP A 62 -15.31 -5.83 17.46
C ASP A 62 -13.84 -5.45 17.54
N TYR A 63 -13.32 -4.83 16.46
CA TYR A 63 -11.90 -4.44 16.41
C TYR A 63 -11.60 -3.23 17.32
N ALA A 64 -12.47 -2.24 17.37
CA ALA A 64 -12.33 -1.12 18.31
C ALA A 64 -12.37 -1.58 19.77
N ALA A 65 -13.23 -2.55 20.09
CA ALA A 65 -13.26 -3.17 21.41
C ALA A 65 -11.97 -3.94 21.72
N LEU A 66 -11.39 -4.65 20.75
CA LEU A 66 -10.09 -5.31 20.89
C LEU A 66 -8.97 -4.30 21.18
N CYS A 67 -8.87 -3.25 20.36
CA CYS A 67 -7.88 -2.17 20.55
C CYS A 67 -7.96 -1.57 21.95
N ARG A 68 -9.16 -1.24 22.41
CA ARG A 68 -9.38 -0.68 23.76
C ARG A 68 -8.91 -1.61 24.88
N ARG A 69 -9.15 -2.93 24.76
CA ARG A 69 -8.66 -3.90 25.74
C ARG A 69 -7.14 -3.96 25.82
N ARG A 70 -6.45 -3.55 24.77
CA ARG A 70 -4.98 -3.50 24.69
C ARG A 70 -4.39 -2.11 24.89
N GLY A 71 -5.24 -1.12 25.27
CA GLY A 71 -4.79 0.25 25.48
C GLY A 71 -4.41 1.02 24.20
N ILE A 72 -4.83 0.51 23.02
CA ILE A 72 -4.57 1.14 21.73
C ILE A 72 -5.81 1.91 21.29
N SER A 73 -5.65 3.18 20.89
CA SER A 73 -6.74 3.99 20.32
C SER A 73 -7.11 3.51 18.92
N PHE A 74 -8.39 3.57 18.57
CA PHE A 74 -8.85 3.36 17.20
C PHE A 74 -9.28 4.68 16.56
N ASN A 75 -8.60 5.08 15.49
CA ASN A 75 -8.91 6.31 14.75
C ASN A 75 -9.76 5.99 13.51
N TYR A 76 -10.97 6.51 13.47
CA TYR A 76 -11.85 6.28 12.31
C TYR A 76 -11.64 7.34 11.22
N LEU A 77 -11.52 6.89 9.97
CA LEU A 77 -11.21 7.76 8.83
C LEU A 77 -12.48 8.30 8.15
N LEU A 78 -12.72 9.61 8.27
CA LEU A 78 -13.70 10.41 7.53
C LEU A 78 -12.97 11.41 6.63
N ASN A 79 -11.95 10.94 5.92
CA ASN A 79 -10.91 11.80 5.35
C ASN A 79 -10.96 11.93 3.82
N ALA A 80 -12.12 11.72 3.19
CA ALA A 80 -12.29 12.17 1.81
C ALA A 80 -12.24 13.70 1.73
N SER A 81 -11.49 14.22 0.77
CA SER A 81 -11.34 15.66 0.55
C SER A 81 -12.47 16.25 -0.30
N CYS A 82 -13.17 15.42 -1.07
CA CYS A 82 -14.38 15.77 -1.82
C CYS A 82 -15.44 14.69 -1.64
N MET A 83 -16.63 15.09 -1.23
CA MET A 83 -17.76 14.20 -0.99
C MET A 83 -18.96 14.51 -1.92
N GLY A 84 -18.72 15.26 -3.01
CA GLY A 84 -19.77 15.63 -3.95
C GLY A 84 -20.85 16.53 -3.35
N ASN A 85 -20.49 17.34 -2.35
CA ASN A 85 -21.38 18.24 -1.59
C ASN A 85 -22.43 17.53 -0.73
N ILE A 86 -22.37 16.21 -0.54
CA ILE A 86 -23.32 15.51 0.33
C ILE A 86 -23.23 16.03 1.77
N GLU A 87 -22.07 16.48 2.20
CA GLU A 87 -21.80 17.07 3.51
C GLU A 87 -22.60 18.33 3.80
N PHE A 88 -23.13 19.00 2.78
CA PHE A 88 -23.96 20.22 2.91
C PHE A 88 -25.46 19.94 2.73
N THR A 89 -25.85 18.67 2.61
CA THR A 89 -27.27 18.28 2.53
C THR A 89 -27.80 17.90 3.92
N LYS A 90 -29.15 18.00 4.08
CA LYS A 90 -29.81 17.55 5.33
C LYS A 90 -29.54 16.06 5.61
N GLU A 91 -29.47 15.24 4.57
CA GLU A 91 -29.18 13.80 4.68
C GLU A 91 -27.74 13.57 5.11
N GLY A 92 -26.77 14.26 4.47
CA GLY A 92 -25.37 14.17 4.81
C GLY A 92 -25.08 14.60 6.25
N GLN A 93 -25.67 15.72 6.69
CA GLN A 93 -25.55 16.20 8.09
C GLN A 93 -26.09 15.16 9.10
N ARG A 94 -27.27 14.59 8.84
CA ARG A 94 -27.83 13.53 9.69
C ARG A 94 -26.99 12.26 9.66
N SER A 95 -26.41 11.94 8.52
CA SER A 95 -25.51 10.77 8.37
C SER A 95 -24.22 10.97 9.17
N LEU A 96 -23.67 12.18 9.16
CA LEU A 96 -22.47 12.52 9.94
C LEU A 96 -22.77 12.41 11.46
N ASP A 97 -23.85 13.01 11.95
CA ASP A 97 -24.25 12.91 13.34
C ASP A 97 -24.41 11.44 13.79
N ARG A 98 -25.20 10.64 13.01
CA ARG A 98 -25.37 9.21 13.32
C ARG A 98 -24.07 8.42 13.31
N THR A 99 -23.14 8.76 12.42
CA THR A 99 -21.83 8.10 12.37
C THR A 99 -21.00 8.44 13.60
N LEU A 100 -20.97 9.71 14.00
CA LEU A 100 -20.23 10.15 15.19
C LEU A 100 -20.84 9.61 16.49
N ASP A 101 -22.18 9.57 16.60
CA ASP A 101 -22.87 8.97 17.76
C ASP A 101 -22.59 7.47 17.87
N TRP A 102 -22.59 6.76 16.73
CA TRP A 102 -22.21 5.35 16.71
C TRP A 102 -20.76 5.13 17.13
N LEU A 103 -19.81 5.88 16.58
CA LEU A 103 -18.39 5.80 16.95
C LEU A 103 -18.20 6.02 18.45
N ARG A 104 -18.85 7.05 19.00
CA ARG A 104 -18.84 7.31 20.44
C ARG A 104 -19.43 6.16 21.25
N GLY A 105 -20.55 5.59 20.77
CA GLY A 105 -21.22 4.46 21.41
C GLY A 105 -20.36 3.21 21.53
N ILE A 106 -19.46 3.00 20.59
CA ILE A 106 -18.49 1.88 20.59
C ILE A 106 -17.14 2.23 21.23
N GLY A 107 -17.02 3.45 21.81
CA GLY A 107 -15.80 3.90 22.51
C GLY A 107 -14.68 4.36 21.58
N VAL A 108 -14.99 4.76 20.35
CA VAL A 108 -14.06 5.43 19.43
C VAL A 108 -14.19 6.94 19.64
N ASP A 109 -13.10 7.58 20.01
CA ASP A 109 -13.01 9.01 20.33
C ASP A 109 -12.04 9.78 19.43
N SER A 110 -11.48 9.13 18.40
CA SER A 110 -10.52 9.72 17.48
C SER A 110 -11.00 9.56 16.02
N VAL A 111 -10.97 10.66 15.28
CA VAL A 111 -11.32 10.69 13.86
C VAL A 111 -10.32 11.49 13.03
N THR A 112 -10.10 11.06 11.78
CA THR A 112 -9.33 11.84 10.80
C THR A 112 -10.26 12.42 9.76
N VAL A 113 -10.18 13.72 9.54
CA VAL A 113 -11.00 14.46 8.56
C VAL A 113 -10.13 15.20 7.54
N ALA A 114 -10.74 15.58 6.39
CA ALA A 114 -10.04 16.36 5.38
C ALA A 114 -10.71 17.70 5.07
N THR A 115 -11.85 18.03 5.66
CA THR A 115 -12.55 19.27 5.40
C THR A 115 -12.67 20.15 6.64
N LEU A 116 -12.57 21.45 6.45
CA LEU A 116 -12.78 22.42 7.54
C LEU A 116 -14.19 22.30 8.12
N HIS A 117 -15.17 22.01 7.25
CA HIS A 117 -16.55 21.81 7.71
C HIS A 117 -16.66 20.68 8.73
N PHE A 118 -16.09 19.49 8.44
CA PHE A 118 -16.11 18.37 9.37
C PHE A 118 -15.36 18.69 10.68
N LEU A 119 -14.19 19.30 10.59
CA LEU A 119 -13.45 19.74 11.78
C LEU A 119 -14.33 20.62 12.68
N ARG A 120 -14.88 21.70 12.13
CA ARG A 120 -15.69 22.65 12.89
C ARG A 120 -17.00 22.06 13.41
N PHE A 121 -17.65 21.22 12.58
CA PHE A 121 -18.87 20.51 12.97
C PHE A 121 -18.62 19.58 14.16
N ILE A 122 -17.58 18.75 14.10
CA ILE A 122 -17.25 17.80 15.15
C ILE A 122 -16.86 18.54 16.42
N LYS A 123 -15.99 19.53 16.36
CA LYS A 123 -15.57 20.30 17.53
C LYS A 123 -16.72 21.03 18.22
N ARG A 124 -17.73 21.45 17.44
CA ARG A 124 -18.90 22.14 18.00
C ARG A 124 -19.94 21.18 18.60
N ARG A 125 -20.22 20.06 17.93
CA ARG A 125 -21.33 19.15 18.30
C ARG A 125 -20.88 17.92 19.09
N HIS A 126 -19.66 17.48 18.85
CA HIS A 126 -19.05 16.30 19.46
C HIS A 126 -17.64 16.64 20.00
N PRO A 127 -17.50 17.60 20.93
CA PRO A 127 -16.23 18.20 21.35
C PRO A 127 -15.24 17.23 22.01
N ARG A 128 -15.70 16.03 22.41
CA ARG A 128 -14.85 14.99 22.99
C ARG A 128 -13.99 14.25 21.99
N PHE A 129 -14.28 14.37 20.68
CA PHE A 129 -13.44 13.73 19.68
C PHE A 129 -12.09 14.43 19.54
N THR A 130 -11.04 13.65 19.53
CA THR A 130 -9.74 14.02 18.99
C THR A 130 -9.84 14.05 17.46
N VAL A 131 -9.61 15.21 16.85
CA VAL A 131 -9.78 15.40 15.41
C VAL A 131 -8.42 15.63 14.75
N ARG A 132 -8.06 14.72 13.82
CA ARG A 132 -6.84 14.80 13.01
C ARG A 132 -7.14 15.37 11.65
N ILE A 133 -6.23 16.18 11.14
CA ILE A 133 -6.27 16.64 9.73
C ILE A 133 -5.48 15.68 8.87
N SER A 134 -6.11 15.21 7.78
CA SER A 134 -5.51 14.27 6.83
C SER A 134 -4.37 14.92 6.04
N SER A 135 -3.36 14.13 5.68
CA SER A 135 -2.29 14.51 4.74
C SER A 135 -2.82 14.96 3.37
N HIS A 136 -4.00 14.48 2.95
CA HIS A 136 -4.68 14.94 1.73
C HIS A 136 -5.03 16.43 1.73
N ARG A 137 -4.75 17.17 2.82
CA ARG A 137 -4.85 18.63 2.86
C ARG A 137 -3.55 19.34 2.54
N TYR A 138 -2.51 18.57 2.23
CA TYR A 138 -1.20 19.09 1.83
C TYR A 138 -0.75 20.24 2.74
N THR A 139 -0.72 19.94 4.06
CA THR A 139 -0.24 20.90 5.07
C THR A 139 1.28 20.88 5.05
N ASP A 140 1.87 21.90 4.47
CA ASP A 140 3.28 21.99 4.11
C ASP A 140 3.94 23.32 4.52
N THR A 141 3.23 24.18 5.26
CA THR A 141 3.75 25.45 5.73
C THR A 141 3.34 25.77 7.17
N PRO A 142 4.14 26.57 7.91
CA PRO A 142 3.77 27.03 9.25
C PRO A 142 2.42 27.77 9.29
N ARG A 143 2.06 28.46 8.21
CA ARG A 143 0.79 29.19 8.12
C ARG A 143 -0.40 28.24 8.05
N LYS A 144 -0.29 27.11 7.32
CA LYS A 144 -1.33 26.08 7.30
C LYS A 144 -1.45 25.34 8.62
N ILE A 145 -0.34 25.14 9.36
CA ILE A 145 -0.37 24.57 10.73
C ILE A 145 -1.21 25.47 11.63
N ARG A 146 -0.88 26.78 11.69
CA ARG A 146 -1.65 27.76 12.50
C ARG A 146 -3.13 27.75 12.13
N PHE A 147 -3.45 27.75 10.84
CA PHE A 147 -4.84 27.70 10.37
C PHE A 147 -5.61 26.51 10.96
N TRP A 148 -5.06 25.31 10.87
CA TRP A 148 -5.76 24.13 11.35
C TRP A 148 -5.88 24.08 12.87
N GLN A 149 -4.82 24.38 13.62
CA GLN A 149 -4.91 24.42 15.09
C GLN A 149 -5.84 25.51 15.62
N ASP A 150 -5.92 26.66 14.95
CA ASP A 150 -6.83 27.75 15.33
C ASP A 150 -8.29 27.39 15.07
N ASN A 151 -8.54 26.45 14.17
CA ASN A 151 -9.86 25.89 13.90
C ASN A 151 -10.18 24.66 14.77
N GLY A 152 -9.29 24.24 15.67
CA GLY A 152 -9.51 23.20 16.67
C GLY A 152 -8.98 21.82 16.30
N ALA A 153 -8.04 21.71 15.36
CA ALA A 153 -7.36 20.45 15.11
C ALA A 153 -6.47 20.07 16.29
N ASP A 154 -6.56 18.80 16.73
CA ASP A 154 -5.71 18.25 17.80
C ASP A 154 -4.42 17.63 17.24
N CYS A 155 -4.45 17.15 15.99
CA CYS A 155 -3.29 16.62 15.33
C CYS A 155 -3.36 16.94 13.82
N ILE A 156 -2.21 17.13 13.20
CA ILE A 156 -2.10 17.40 11.76
C ILE A 156 -1.12 16.41 11.14
N VAL A 157 -1.61 15.60 10.19
CA VAL A 157 -0.74 14.78 9.34
C VAL A 157 -0.16 15.68 8.27
N ILE A 158 1.14 15.84 8.28
CA ILE A 158 1.88 16.72 7.37
C ILE A 158 1.85 16.17 5.94
N SER A 159 1.96 17.07 4.95
CA SER A 159 2.04 16.70 3.54
C SER A 159 3.20 15.76 3.28
N GLU A 160 2.88 14.60 2.74
CA GLU A 160 3.85 13.58 2.34
C GLU A 160 4.38 13.77 0.91
N VAL A 161 4.05 14.88 0.25
CA VAL A 161 4.36 15.06 -1.17
C VAL A 161 5.57 15.94 -1.41
N ASN A 162 5.86 16.92 -0.54
CA ASN A 162 6.81 17.97 -0.92
C ASN A 162 7.80 18.43 0.16
N ILE A 163 7.68 17.99 1.42
CA ILE A 163 8.45 18.64 2.48
C ILE A 163 9.27 17.72 3.39
N TYR A 164 9.22 16.41 3.21
CA TYR A 164 9.89 15.49 4.15
C TYR A 164 11.41 15.60 4.15
N ARG A 165 11.98 16.21 3.13
CA ARG A 165 13.42 16.50 3.04
C ARG A 165 13.74 17.98 3.11
N GLU A 166 12.75 18.82 3.48
CA GLU A 166 12.90 20.26 3.67
C GLU A 166 13.02 20.58 5.18
N PHE A 167 14.16 20.26 5.79
CA PHE A 167 14.36 20.30 7.23
C PHE A 167 14.11 21.69 7.84
N ALA A 168 14.48 22.77 7.15
CA ALA A 168 14.22 24.12 7.61
C ALA A 168 12.70 24.41 7.71
N ILE A 169 11.92 23.94 6.71
CA ILE A 169 10.48 24.10 6.70
C ILE A 169 9.85 23.22 7.79
N LEU A 170 10.28 21.98 7.94
CA LEU A 170 9.81 21.07 8.98
C LEU A 170 10.05 21.67 10.39
N ALA A 171 11.25 22.17 10.65
CA ALA A 171 11.56 22.84 11.92
C ALA A 171 10.66 24.07 12.15
N ALA A 172 10.40 24.88 11.13
CA ALA A 172 9.51 26.03 11.23
C ALA A 172 8.03 25.61 11.47
N MET A 173 7.58 24.51 10.83
CA MET A 173 6.25 23.95 11.06
C MET A 173 6.10 23.41 12.48
N ARG A 174 7.12 22.71 12.98
CA ARG A 174 7.09 22.20 14.37
C ARG A 174 6.99 23.33 15.37
N ARG A 175 7.75 24.42 15.20
CA ARG A 175 7.63 25.61 16.06
C ARG A 175 6.25 26.28 15.96
N ALA A 176 5.57 26.19 14.84
CA ALA A 176 4.22 26.75 14.65
C ALA A 176 3.12 25.93 15.34
N ALA A 177 3.34 24.66 15.57
CA ALA A 177 2.41 23.75 16.23
C ALA A 177 2.53 23.86 17.75
N THR A 178 1.78 24.78 18.33
CA THR A 178 1.82 25.07 19.79
C THR A 178 0.66 24.41 20.57
N ARG A 179 -0.39 23.97 19.87
CA ARG A 179 -1.62 23.45 20.46
C ARG A 179 -2.12 22.18 19.79
N CYS A 180 -1.34 21.61 18.88
CA CYS A 180 -1.68 20.39 18.19
C CYS A 180 -0.43 19.54 17.97
N ASP A 181 -0.62 18.23 17.86
CA ASP A 181 0.42 17.30 17.47
C ASP A 181 0.68 17.37 15.94
N LEU A 182 1.91 17.05 15.54
CA LEU A 182 2.26 16.84 14.15
C LEU A 182 2.61 15.37 13.91
N GLN A 183 2.11 14.80 12.82
CA GLN A 183 2.35 13.40 12.47
C GLN A 183 2.98 13.28 11.08
N LEU A 184 4.04 12.48 10.96
CA LEU A 184 4.74 12.17 9.71
C LEU A 184 4.40 10.75 9.22
N ILE A 185 4.10 10.58 7.93
CA ILE A 185 3.94 9.27 7.30
C ILE A 185 5.33 8.77 6.89
N VAL A 186 5.82 7.72 7.53
CA VAL A 186 7.22 7.28 7.31
C VAL A 186 7.42 6.41 6.07
N ASN A 187 6.40 5.64 5.66
CA ASN A 187 6.50 4.69 4.58
C ASN A 187 5.77 5.12 3.29
N ASN A 188 5.70 6.42 3.07
CA ASN A 188 5.08 6.97 1.88
C ASN A 188 5.91 6.71 0.62
N SER A 189 5.25 6.36 -0.46
CA SER A 189 5.89 6.16 -1.76
C SER A 189 5.67 7.31 -2.75
N CYS A 190 4.91 8.35 -2.38
CA CYS A 190 4.69 9.48 -3.27
C CYS A 190 6.00 10.20 -3.58
N ARG A 191 6.17 10.49 -4.86
CA ARG A 191 7.33 11.24 -5.34
C ARG A 191 7.24 12.69 -4.85
N GLN A 192 8.38 13.26 -4.52
CA GLN A 192 8.48 14.68 -4.17
C GLN A 192 7.95 15.55 -5.30
N ASP A 193 7.20 16.58 -4.94
CA ASP A 193 6.61 17.57 -5.85
C ASP A 193 5.78 16.95 -7.01
N CYS A 194 5.02 15.90 -6.67
CA CYS A 194 4.19 15.21 -7.64
C CYS A 194 3.03 16.09 -8.11
N ALA A 195 3.10 16.57 -9.37
CA ALA A 195 2.09 17.45 -9.95
C ALA A 195 0.68 16.82 -10.02
N ILE A 196 0.58 15.48 -10.05
CA ILE A 196 -0.70 14.77 -10.12
C ILE A 196 -1.20 14.28 -8.76
N ALA A 197 -0.53 14.62 -7.64
CA ALA A 197 -0.89 14.13 -6.31
C ALA A 197 -2.33 14.50 -5.92
N GLY A 198 -2.76 15.73 -6.19
CA GLY A 198 -4.12 16.20 -5.92
C GLY A 198 -5.17 15.36 -6.66
N THR A 199 -5.02 15.22 -7.97
CA THR A 199 -5.93 14.41 -8.80
C THR A 199 -5.95 12.96 -8.35
N HIS A 200 -4.78 12.37 -8.02
CA HIS A 200 -4.70 11.01 -7.52
C HIS A 200 -5.47 10.85 -6.20
N ALA A 201 -5.25 11.73 -5.23
CA ALA A 201 -5.98 11.72 -3.96
C ALA A 201 -7.50 11.78 -4.16
N GLU A 202 -7.99 12.67 -5.05
CA GLU A 202 -9.43 12.79 -5.34
C GLU A 202 -9.99 11.52 -6.00
N CYS A 203 -9.29 10.93 -6.97
CA CYS A 203 -9.69 9.65 -7.57
C CYS A 203 -9.83 8.54 -6.52
N LEU A 204 -8.87 8.42 -5.60
CA LEU A 204 -8.91 7.44 -4.51
C LEU A 204 -10.06 7.72 -3.54
N ASN A 205 -10.28 9.00 -3.20
CA ASN A 205 -11.37 9.41 -2.31
C ASN A 205 -12.75 9.08 -2.91
N HIS A 206 -12.98 9.40 -4.18
CA HIS A 206 -14.24 9.07 -4.85
C HIS A 206 -14.46 7.57 -4.95
N ALA A 207 -13.42 6.78 -5.25
CA ALA A 207 -13.50 5.33 -5.34
C ALA A 207 -13.76 4.63 -3.98
N SER A 208 -13.77 5.35 -2.87
CA SER A 208 -14.11 4.85 -1.53
C SER A 208 -15.51 5.22 -1.06
N GLN A 209 -16.27 5.99 -1.87
CA GLN A 209 -17.63 6.41 -1.54
C GLN A 209 -18.66 5.40 -2.08
N LYS A 210 -19.71 5.17 -1.31
CA LYS A 210 -20.81 4.28 -1.70
C LYS A 210 -21.42 4.69 -3.06
N SER A 211 -21.50 5.98 -3.34
CA SER A 211 -22.06 6.53 -4.59
C SER A 211 -21.28 6.10 -5.84
N SER A 212 -19.98 5.86 -5.74
CA SER A 212 -19.14 5.40 -6.85
C SER A 212 -19.21 3.88 -7.07
N GLY A 213 -19.72 3.15 -6.07
CA GLY A 213 -19.70 1.68 -6.03
C GLY A 213 -18.28 1.13 -5.98
N GLY A 214 -17.32 1.91 -5.45
CA GLY A 214 -15.94 1.49 -5.23
C GLY A 214 -15.09 1.28 -6.48
N PHE A 215 -15.54 1.74 -7.65
CA PHE A 215 -14.82 1.57 -8.91
C PHE A 215 -13.58 2.48 -9.00
N PRO A 216 -12.36 1.93 -9.05
CA PRO A 216 -11.15 2.68 -9.35
C PRO A 216 -10.62 2.32 -10.75
N LEU A 217 -10.36 3.30 -11.61
CA LEU A 217 -9.36 3.18 -12.67
C LEU A 217 -8.20 4.07 -12.22
N ASP A 218 -7.23 3.47 -11.55
CA ASP A 218 -6.12 4.21 -10.93
C ASP A 218 -5.06 4.59 -11.97
N TYR A 219 -5.44 5.50 -12.88
CA TYR A 219 -4.58 6.03 -13.92
C TYR A 219 -3.27 6.61 -13.37
N CYS A 220 -3.37 7.37 -12.27
CA CYS A 220 -2.20 8.02 -11.69
C CYS A 220 -1.19 7.01 -11.16
N SER A 221 -1.65 5.89 -10.60
CA SER A 221 -0.77 4.81 -10.17
C SER A 221 -0.08 4.13 -11.36
N VAL A 222 -0.83 3.84 -12.43
CA VAL A 222 -0.28 3.27 -13.68
C VAL A 222 0.82 4.16 -14.24
N TYR A 223 0.54 5.46 -14.37
CA TYR A 223 1.51 6.45 -14.84
C TYR A 223 2.75 6.53 -13.94
N CYS A 224 2.54 6.58 -12.61
CA CYS A 224 3.62 6.71 -11.64
C CYS A 224 4.56 5.50 -11.66
N MET A 225 4.02 4.28 -11.81
CA MET A 225 4.81 3.06 -11.85
C MET A 225 5.61 2.95 -13.14
N ASP A 226 5.02 3.28 -14.30
CA ASP A 226 5.73 3.37 -15.56
C ASP A 226 6.88 4.38 -15.50
N TYR A 227 6.62 5.56 -14.92
CA TYR A 227 7.62 6.61 -14.78
C TYR A 227 8.82 6.18 -13.90
N ARG A 228 8.57 5.42 -12.82
CA ARG A 228 9.65 4.87 -11.97
C ARG A 228 10.48 3.83 -12.71
N LEU A 229 9.86 3.00 -13.53
CA LEU A 229 10.60 2.00 -14.32
C LEU A 229 11.42 2.65 -15.44
N ARG A 230 10.96 3.77 -16.00
CA ARG A 230 11.76 4.53 -16.97
C ARG A 230 12.93 5.24 -16.30
N GLU A 231 12.67 5.86 -15.16
CA GLU A 231 13.64 6.65 -14.40
C GLU A 231 13.75 6.13 -12.97
N PRO A 232 14.64 5.15 -12.69
CA PRO A 232 14.76 4.52 -11.37
C PRO A 232 15.08 5.49 -10.22
N VAL A 233 15.67 6.66 -10.51
CA VAL A 233 15.89 7.72 -9.52
C VAL A 233 14.60 8.14 -8.79
N ASN A 234 13.44 7.96 -9.41
CA ASN A 234 12.15 8.27 -8.80
C ASN A 234 11.74 7.35 -7.64
N TYR A 235 12.42 6.24 -7.42
CA TYR A 235 12.31 5.48 -6.18
C TYR A 235 12.95 6.22 -5.01
N LEU A 236 14.07 6.91 -5.25
CA LEU A 236 14.78 7.69 -4.22
C LEU A 236 14.20 9.10 -4.05
N ARG A 237 13.59 9.66 -5.08
CA ARG A 237 12.85 10.94 -4.99
C ARG A 237 11.49 10.83 -4.32
N ALA A 238 11.16 9.67 -3.73
CA ALA A 238 9.95 9.48 -2.94
C ALA A 238 10.16 9.95 -1.49
N ASN A 239 9.08 10.42 -0.86
CA ASN A 239 9.11 11.03 0.48
C ASN A 239 8.96 9.98 1.61
N TRP A 240 9.74 8.92 1.57
CA TRP A 240 9.89 7.97 2.67
C TRP A 240 10.93 8.46 3.68
N ILE A 241 10.80 7.98 4.91
CA ILE A 241 11.77 8.16 5.98
C ILE A 241 12.24 6.76 6.36
N ARG A 242 13.55 6.51 6.34
CA ARG A 242 14.10 5.23 6.80
C ARG A 242 14.06 5.14 8.33
N PRO A 243 13.99 3.92 8.89
CA PRO A 243 14.13 3.74 10.34
C PRO A 243 15.37 4.43 10.92
N GLU A 244 16.51 4.33 10.25
CA GLU A 244 17.79 4.90 10.64
C GLU A 244 17.77 6.43 10.70
N ASP A 245 16.97 7.06 9.84
CA ASP A 245 16.93 8.52 9.69
C ASP A 245 15.92 9.20 10.64
N LEU A 246 15.15 8.42 11.43
CA LEU A 246 14.10 8.95 12.33
C LEU A 246 14.64 9.96 13.34
N HIS A 247 15.87 9.76 13.83
CA HIS A 247 16.50 10.64 14.82
C HIS A 247 16.52 12.09 14.34
N LEU A 248 16.76 12.36 13.05
CA LEU A 248 16.79 13.73 12.50
C LEU A 248 15.44 14.46 12.66
N TYR A 249 14.34 13.73 12.58
CA TYR A 249 12.99 14.28 12.78
C TYR A 249 12.67 14.40 14.27
N MET A 250 13.09 13.44 15.09
CA MET A 250 12.88 13.44 16.52
C MET A 250 13.64 14.61 17.19
N ASP A 251 14.84 14.90 16.75
CA ASP A 251 15.64 16.04 17.23
C ASP A 251 14.96 17.40 16.93
N MET A 252 14.11 17.45 15.92
CA MET A 252 13.24 18.62 15.66
C MET A 252 11.96 18.64 16.53
N GLY A 253 11.69 17.60 17.31
CA GLY A 253 10.52 17.45 18.15
C GLY A 253 9.33 16.76 17.48
N TYR A 254 9.54 16.00 16.40
CA TYR A 254 8.54 15.10 15.83
C TYR A 254 8.63 13.73 16.51
N ASP A 255 7.60 13.35 17.24
CA ASP A 255 7.53 12.09 17.98
C ASP A 255 6.45 11.13 17.47
N CYS A 256 5.59 11.59 16.55
CA CYS A 256 4.43 10.86 16.08
C CYS A 256 4.61 10.41 14.61
N PHE A 257 4.74 9.11 14.40
CA PHE A 257 5.02 8.52 13.10
C PHE A 257 3.90 7.57 12.67
N LYS A 258 3.54 7.63 11.39
CA LYS A 258 2.42 6.87 10.83
C LYS A 258 2.89 5.89 9.78
N ILE A 259 2.55 4.61 9.98
CA ILE A 259 2.77 3.51 9.03
C ILE A 259 1.47 3.28 8.28
N VAL A 260 1.45 3.59 6.99
CA VAL A 260 0.26 3.48 6.14
C VAL A 260 0.18 2.12 5.42
N GLU A 261 -0.88 1.92 4.65
CA GLU A 261 -1.23 0.76 3.84
C GLU A 261 -2.13 -0.26 4.55
N ARG A 262 -3.44 0.01 4.52
CA ARG A 262 -4.46 -0.83 5.17
C ARG A 262 -4.69 -2.19 4.48
N ASN A 263 -4.20 -2.37 3.25
CA ASN A 263 -4.20 -3.63 2.52
C ASN A 263 -2.91 -4.45 2.70
N CYS A 264 -2.00 -3.95 3.53
CA CYS A 264 -0.76 -4.65 3.84
C CYS A 264 -1.03 -5.85 4.75
N PRO A 265 -0.43 -7.02 4.48
CA PRO A 265 -0.54 -8.19 5.35
C PRO A 265 -0.09 -7.91 6.78
N THR A 266 -0.75 -8.54 7.73
CA THR A 266 -0.49 -8.41 9.17
C THR A 266 0.98 -8.57 9.51
N ARG A 267 1.62 -9.63 9.00
CA ARG A 267 3.05 -9.89 9.24
C ARG A 267 3.92 -8.69 8.86
N LEU A 268 3.70 -8.13 7.66
CA LEU A 268 4.52 -7.00 7.18
C LEU A 268 4.22 -5.70 7.94
N LEU A 269 2.98 -5.45 8.37
CA LEU A 269 2.67 -4.30 9.23
C LEU A 269 3.41 -4.38 10.56
N VAL A 270 3.46 -5.56 11.16
CA VAL A 270 4.21 -5.81 12.40
C VAL A 270 5.72 -5.65 12.17
N ASP A 271 6.25 -6.23 11.10
CA ASP A 271 7.68 -6.14 10.78
C ASP A 271 8.10 -4.68 10.49
N ARG A 272 7.26 -3.90 9.81
CA ARG A 272 7.46 -2.45 9.65
C ARG A 272 7.49 -1.73 10.99
N ALA A 273 6.50 -1.98 11.85
CA ALA A 273 6.45 -1.34 13.17
C ALA A 273 7.70 -1.68 14.01
N ARG A 274 8.18 -2.92 13.96
CA ARG A 274 9.42 -3.36 14.61
C ARG A 274 10.65 -2.67 14.05
N ALA A 275 10.76 -2.56 12.71
CA ALA A 275 11.89 -1.89 12.07
C ALA A 275 11.97 -0.42 12.47
N TYR A 276 10.85 0.31 12.47
CA TYR A 276 10.82 1.70 12.90
C TYR A 276 11.10 1.86 14.41
N HIS A 277 10.60 0.94 15.24
CA HIS A 277 10.92 0.92 16.66
C HIS A 277 12.41 0.67 16.93
N ALA A 278 12.98 -0.31 16.24
CA ALA A 278 14.41 -0.63 16.33
C ALA A 278 15.32 0.44 15.69
N ARG A 279 14.75 1.41 14.95
CA ARG A 279 15.48 2.42 14.17
C ARG A 279 16.52 1.82 13.23
N ARG A 280 16.23 0.62 12.72
CA ARG A 280 17.13 -0.13 11.85
C ARG A 280 16.37 -1.12 10.98
N TYR A 281 16.81 -1.27 9.74
CA TYR A 281 16.31 -2.28 8.83
C TYR A 281 17.41 -2.77 7.88
N ASP A 282 17.73 -4.06 7.96
CA ASP A 282 18.69 -4.71 7.07
C ASP A 282 17.94 -5.50 6.00
N GLY A 283 17.61 -4.85 4.88
CA GLY A 283 16.82 -5.47 3.81
C GLY A 283 16.48 -4.53 2.66
N ASN A 284 15.51 -4.95 1.87
CA ASN A 284 15.00 -4.14 0.77
C ASN A 284 14.09 -3.03 1.31
N LEU A 285 14.44 -1.75 1.08
CA LEU A 285 13.64 -0.61 1.50
C LEU A 285 12.17 -0.72 1.04
N LEU A 286 11.90 -1.39 -0.10
CA LEU A 286 10.54 -1.58 -0.60
C LEU A 286 9.68 -2.52 0.24
N ASP A 287 10.24 -3.27 1.17
CA ASP A 287 9.47 -4.04 2.16
C ASP A 287 8.83 -3.10 3.19
N LEU A 288 9.50 -1.99 3.49
CA LEU A 288 8.97 -0.94 4.37
C LEU A 288 8.01 -0.01 3.62
N VAL A 289 8.36 0.35 2.38
CA VAL A 289 7.63 1.32 1.54
C VAL A 289 6.84 0.58 0.48
N GLN A 290 5.55 0.87 0.35
CA GLN A 290 4.73 0.22 -0.66
C GLN A 290 5.01 0.80 -2.06
N ASN A 291 5.55 -0.04 -2.95
CA ASN A 291 5.69 0.28 -4.37
C ASN A 291 5.31 -0.89 -5.29
N HIS A 292 5.33 -2.12 -4.77
CA HIS A 292 5.01 -3.35 -5.51
C HIS A 292 4.21 -4.29 -4.61
N ALA A 293 3.74 -5.42 -5.17
CA ALA A 293 2.97 -6.36 -4.39
C ALA A 293 3.76 -6.96 -3.23
N TYR A 294 2.98 -7.32 -2.26
CA TYR A 294 3.45 -8.08 -1.13
C TYR A 294 3.68 -9.55 -1.53
N PRO A 295 4.66 -10.23 -0.92
CA PRO A 295 4.89 -11.64 -1.17
C PRO A 295 3.71 -12.49 -0.70
N VAL A 296 3.37 -13.54 -1.46
CA VAL A 296 2.23 -14.41 -1.17
C VAL A 296 2.35 -15.05 0.22
N GLU A 297 3.56 -15.34 0.66
CA GLU A 297 3.87 -15.97 1.95
C GLU A 297 3.61 -15.04 3.16
N ALA A 298 3.39 -13.76 2.90
CA ALA A 298 3.06 -12.79 3.95
C ALA A 298 1.56 -12.78 4.28
N PHE A 299 0.71 -13.35 3.40
CA PHE A 299 -0.73 -13.35 3.57
C PHE A 299 -1.19 -14.55 4.39
N SER A 300 -2.07 -14.32 5.34
CA SER A 300 -2.87 -15.38 5.98
C SER A 300 -3.97 -15.87 5.01
N GLU A 301 -4.55 -17.04 5.28
CA GLU A 301 -5.67 -17.57 4.49
C GLU A 301 -6.83 -16.57 4.37
N ARG A 302 -7.15 -15.88 5.46
CA ARG A 302 -8.20 -14.84 5.50
C ARG A 302 -7.89 -13.66 4.58
N GLU A 303 -6.63 -13.27 4.45
CA GLU A 303 -6.20 -12.13 3.63
C GLU A 303 -6.18 -12.49 2.14
N HIS A 304 -5.99 -13.77 1.79
CA HIS A 304 -6.07 -14.25 0.41
C HIS A 304 -7.44 -14.03 -0.25
N ASP A 305 -8.53 -14.12 0.49
CA ASP A 305 -9.88 -13.92 -0.01
C ASP A 305 -10.13 -12.51 -0.56
N ALA A 306 -9.32 -11.54 -0.14
CA ALA A 306 -9.39 -10.17 -0.64
C ALA A 306 -9.15 -10.07 -2.17
N TYR A 307 -8.52 -11.07 -2.78
CA TYR A 307 -8.18 -11.09 -4.22
C TYR A 307 -9.07 -12.02 -5.04
N SER A 308 -10.22 -12.41 -4.52
CA SER A 308 -11.14 -13.33 -5.20
C SER A 308 -11.71 -12.74 -6.50
N LEU A 309 -12.00 -13.63 -7.47
CA LEU A 309 -12.64 -13.24 -8.73
C LEU A 309 -14.00 -12.55 -8.50
N GLY A 310 -14.75 -13.00 -7.50
CA GLY A 310 -16.03 -12.38 -7.13
C GLY A 310 -15.87 -10.92 -6.72
N ARG A 311 -14.82 -10.60 -5.96
CA ARG A 311 -14.50 -9.22 -5.57
C ARG A 311 -14.07 -8.38 -6.77
N LEU A 312 -13.25 -8.91 -7.66
CA LEU A 312 -12.89 -8.24 -8.91
C LEU A 312 -14.13 -7.89 -9.74
N LEU A 313 -15.03 -8.84 -9.93
CA LEU A 313 -16.28 -8.61 -10.68
C LEU A 313 -17.20 -7.59 -9.99
N ARG A 314 -17.28 -7.61 -8.66
CA ARG A 314 -18.07 -6.62 -7.88
C ARG A 314 -17.64 -5.19 -8.16
N TYR A 315 -16.35 -4.91 -8.16
CA TYR A 315 -15.84 -3.53 -8.30
C TYR A 315 -15.60 -3.12 -9.75
N PHE A 316 -15.13 -4.03 -10.59
CA PHE A 316 -14.75 -3.74 -11.98
C PHE A 316 -15.71 -4.26 -13.04
N GLY A 317 -16.68 -5.10 -12.69
CA GLY A 317 -17.70 -5.60 -13.62
C GLY A 317 -18.69 -4.50 -14.04
N ARG A 318 -18.20 -3.50 -14.77
CA ARG A 318 -18.97 -2.30 -15.17
C ARG A 318 -19.05 -2.16 -16.70
N PRO A 319 -19.74 -3.08 -17.43
CA PRO A 319 -19.76 -3.09 -18.90
C PRO A 319 -20.35 -1.82 -19.52
N ARG A 320 -21.14 -1.05 -18.74
CA ARG A 320 -21.69 0.26 -19.17
C ARG A 320 -20.71 1.43 -18.97
N ARG A 321 -19.64 1.23 -18.19
CA ARG A 321 -18.65 2.28 -17.87
C ARG A 321 -17.35 2.09 -18.63
N ILE A 322 -16.94 0.84 -18.84
CA ILE A 322 -15.67 0.50 -19.50
C ILE A 322 -15.87 -0.71 -20.42
N ASN A 323 -15.02 -0.79 -21.44
CA ASN A 323 -14.92 -1.96 -22.29
C ASN A 323 -14.23 -3.11 -21.54
N MET A 324 -14.98 -4.13 -21.16
CA MET A 324 -14.49 -5.25 -20.36
C MET A 324 -13.40 -6.07 -21.06
N LEU A 325 -13.34 -6.06 -22.41
CA LEU A 325 -12.24 -6.71 -23.15
C LEU A 325 -10.90 -6.01 -22.91
N LYS A 326 -10.92 -4.69 -22.70
CA LYS A 326 -9.76 -3.90 -22.35
C LYS A 326 -9.39 -4.04 -20.87
N PHE A 327 -10.37 -4.26 -20.02
CA PHE A 327 -10.14 -4.52 -18.60
C PHE A 327 -9.26 -5.76 -18.33
N VAL A 328 -9.25 -6.74 -19.23
CA VAL A 328 -8.33 -7.88 -19.17
C VAL A 328 -6.85 -7.43 -19.15
N GLN A 329 -6.52 -6.34 -19.84
CA GLN A 329 -5.16 -5.77 -19.82
C GLN A 329 -4.81 -5.21 -18.43
N VAL A 330 -5.77 -4.56 -17.76
CA VAL A 330 -5.60 -4.08 -16.39
C VAL A 330 -5.39 -5.24 -15.42
N MET A 331 -6.10 -6.35 -15.61
CA MET A 331 -5.91 -7.55 -14.80
C MET A 331 -4.55 -8.20 -15.04
N GLU A 332 -4.10 -8.27 -16.30
CA GLU A 332 -2.77 -8.80 -16.62
C GLU A 332 -1.66 -7.91 -16.02
N LEU A 333 -1.80 -6.59 -16.11
CA LEU A 333 -0.93 -5.65 -15.44
C LEU A 333 -0.95 -5.88 -13.93
N GLY A 334 -2.14 -5.92 -13.34
CA GLY A 334 -2.32 -6.16 -11.91
C GLY A 334 -1.61 -7.44 -11.44
N ARG A 335 -1.68 -8.50 -12.24
CA ARG A 335 -1.02 -9.77 -11.96
C ARG A 335 0.52 -9.68 -12.08
N ARG A 336 1.03 -9.03 -13.11
CA ARG A 336 2.49 -8.93 -13.37
C ARG A 336 3.18 -7.90 -12.50
N ALA A 337 2.57 -6.72 -12.36
CA ALA A 337 3.07 -5.67 -11.48
C ALA A 337 2.75 -5.97 -10.02
N SER A 338 1.97 -7.03 -9.79
CA SER A 338 1.51 -7.44 -8.47
C SER A 338 0.81 -6.31 -7.70
N LEU A 339 0.19 -5.37 -8.40
CA LEU A 339 -0.63 -4.31 -7.78
C LEU A 339 -1.97 -4.83 -7.28
N LEU A 340 -2.50 -5.89 -7.91
CA LEU A 340 -3.83 -6.47 -7.62
C LEU A 340 -3.74 -7.87 -7.00
N TYR A 341 -2.57 -8.52 -7.03
CA TYR A 341 -2.38 -9.89 -6.57
C TYR A 341 -1.10 -10.02 -5.76
N PRO A 342 -1.02 -10.95 -4.82
CA PRO A 342 0.20 -11.29 -4.14
C PRO A 342 1.30 -11.69 -5.12
N ARG A 343 2.53 -11.36 -4.77
CA ARG A 343 3.71 -11.69 -5.57
C ARG A 343 4.21 -13.09 -5.22
N THR A 344 4.51 -13.87 -6.25
CA THR A 344 5.25 -15.13 -6.12
C THR A 344 6.72 -14.92 -6.53
N GLY A 345 7.66 -15.43 -5.77
CA GLY A 345 9.08 -15.28 -6.02
C GLY A 345 9.71 -13.99 -5.48
N GLU A 346 10.96 -13.75 -5.85
CA GLU A 346 11.73 -12.61 -5.38
C GLU A 346 11.20 -11.26 -5.89
N ASN A 347 11.60 -10.19 -5.22
CA ASN A 347 11.25 -8.85 -5.64
C ASN A 347 12.10 -8.44 -6.84
N GLU A 348 11.44 -8.13 -7.96
CA GLU A 348 12.10 -7.71 -9.21
C GLU A 348 12.71 -6.30 -9.13
N VAL A 349 12.34 -5.55 -8.09
CA VAL A 349 12.91 -4.25 -7.77
C VAL A 349 13.44 -4.29 -6.34
N THR A 350 14.72 -4.00 -6.16
CA THR A 350 15.36 -3.96 -4.86
C THR A 350 16.10 -2.64 -4.64
N ILE A 351 16.02 -2.15 -3.41
CA ILE A 351 16.76 -0.99 -2.93
C ILE A 351 17.42 -1.43 -1.63
N ASP A 352 18.74 -1.60 -1.64
CA ASP A 352 19.48 -1.95 -0.44
C ASP A 352 19.41 -0.79 0.56
N ASN A 353 18.67 -1.00 1.67
CA ASN A 353 18.46 0.04 2.66
C ASN A 353 19.79 0.45 3.33
N ARG A 354 20.70 -0.49 3.55
CA ARG A 354 22.01 -0.19 4.18
C ARG A 354 22.92 0.61 3.25
N ALA A 355 22.82 0.38 1.96
CA ALA A 355 23.59 1.15 0.99
C ALA A 355 23.13 2.62 0.86
N LEU A 356 22.02 2.99 1.52
CA LEU A 356 21.52 4.36 1.61
C LEU A 356 22.03 5.13 2.84
N ASP A 357 22.92 4.57 3.65
CA ASP A 357 23.50 5.29 4.79
C ASP A 357 24.24 6.55 4.30
N GLY A 358 23.88 7.71 4.89
CA GLY A 358 24.35 9.03 4.47
C GLY A 358 23.57 9.69 3.33
N PHE A 359 22.58 9.00 2.72
CA PHE A 359 21.75 9.62 1.66
C PHE A 359 21.00 10.85 2.14
N ILE A 360 20.52 10.85 3.39
CA ILE A 360 19.73 11.93 3.97
C ILE A 360 20.56 13.17 4.28
N ASP A 361 21.86 13.05 4.52
CA ASP A 361 22.72 14.11 5.09
C ASP A 361 22.74 15.39 4.26
N ARG A 362 22.70 15.25 2.92
CA ARG A 362 22.61 16.41 2.03
C ARG A 362 21.40 17.31 2.35
N PHE A 363 20.26 16.69 2.64
CA PHE A 363 18.99 17.41 2.78
C PHE A 363 18.89 18.15 4.12
N VAL A 364 19.66 17.77 5.12
CA VAL A 364 19.71 18.45 6.42
C VAL A 364 20.17 19.91 6.27
N GLY A 365 21.10 20.16 5.36
CA GLY A 365 21.68 21.50 5.16
C GLY A 365 21.29 22.19 3.84
N LYS A 366 20.54 21.51 2.96
CA LYS A 366 20.25 22.04 1.62
C LYS A 366 18.80 21.75 1.22
N SER A 367 18.07 22.78 0.83
CA SER A 367 16.76 22.65 0.19
C SER A 367 16.90 22.11 -1.23
N CYS A 368 15.85 21.42 -1.69
CA CYS A 368 15.71 21.00 -3.08
C CYS A 368 14.68 21.85 -3.87
N GLN A 369 14.05 22.85 -3.25
CA GLN A 369 12.97 23.60 -3.87
C GLN A 369 13.41 24.40 -5.10
N ASP A 370 14.64 24.95 -5.06
CA ASP A 370 15.17 25.77 -6.13
C ASP A 370 16.33 25.09 -6.88
N VAL A 371 16.35 23.74 -6.86
CA VAL A 371 17.45 22.96 -7.45
C VAL A 371 16.94 22.23 -8.69
N ASP A 372 17.62 22.44 -9.83
CA ASP A 372 17.43 21.59 -10.99
C ASP A 372 18.03 20.21 -10.72
N CYS A 373 17.19 19.19 -10.75
CA CYS A 373 17.58 17.82 -10.47
C CYS A 373 18.53 17.24 -11.53
N GLU A 374 18.46 17.69 -12.78
CA GLU A 374 19.30 17.21 -13.87
C GLU A 374 20.72 17.81 -13.77
N GLU A 375 20.85 19.02 -13.22
CA GLU A 375 22.16 19.60 -12.88
C GLU A 375 22.73 19.02 -11.61
N CYS A 376 21.89 18.82 -10.57
CA CYS A 376 22.32 18.34 -9.25
C CYS A 376 22.80 16.89 -9.25
N ARG A 377 22.11 16.00 -9.95
CA ARG A 377 22.39 14.57 -10.12
C ARG A 377 22.56 13.73 -8.83
N TYR A 378 22.50 14.32 -7.64
CA TYR A 378 22.72 13.62 -6.37
C TYR A 378 21.88 12.35 -6.20
N CYS A 379 20.57 12.45 -6.39
CA CYS A 379 19.67 11.28 -6.29
C CYS A 379 19.95 10.24 -7.39
N HIS A 380 20.43 10.66 -8.58
CA HIS A 380 20.78 9.74 -9.65
C HIS A 380 22.01 8.89 -9.27
N GLU A 381 23.05 9.50 -8.75
CA GLU A 381 24.27 8.79 -8.31
C GLU A 381 23.95 7.75 -7.22
N TRP A 382 23.05 8.09 -6.30
CA TRP A 382 22.59 7.14 -5.30
C TRP A 382 21.72 6.04 -5.90
N ALA A 383 20.83 6.36 -6.83
CA ALA A 383 19.99 5.37 -7.51
C ALA A 383 20.82 4.37 -8.31
N ASP A 384 21.84 4.84 -9.03
CA ASP A 384 22.74 3.99 -9.80
C ASP A 384 23.49 2.97 -8.92
N ARG A 385 23.76 3.33 -7.66
CA ARG A 385 24.43 2.46 -6.68
C ARG A 385 23.47 1.50 -5.96
N THR A 386 22.25 1.94 -5.62
CA THR A 386 21.40 1.25 -4.65
C THR A 386 20.15 0.62 -5.24
N VAL A 387 19.64 1.12 -6.38
CA VAL A 387 18.42 0.59 -7.01
C VAL A 387 18.80 -0.48 -8.03
N ARG A 388 18.20 -1.65 -7.90
CA ARG A 388 18.34 -2.76 -8.87
C ARG A 388 16.97 -3.14 -9.38
N ILE A 389 16.85 -3.28 -10.68
CA ILE A 389 15.61 -3.70 -11.35
C ILE A 389 15.97 -4.82 -12.32
N SER A 390 15.27 -5.95 -12.25
CA SER A 390 15.44 -7.04 -13.21
C SER A 390 15.24 -6.51 -14.64
N PRO A 391 16.21 -6.66 -15.54
CA PRO A 391 16.11 -6.13 -16.90
C PRO A 391 14.94 -6.72 -17.70
N ALA A 392 14.60 -7.98 -17.46
CA ALA A 392 13.45 -8.64 -18.10
C ALA A 392 12.14 -8.04 -17.61
N PHE A 393 11.98 -7.92 -16.30
CA PHE A 393 10.82 -7.29 -15.68
C PHE A 393 10.64 -5.85 -16.15
N ARG A 394 11.71 -5.06 -16.15
CA ARG A 394 11.67 -3.66 -16.59
C ARG A 394 11.16 -3.52 -18.02
N ARG A 395 11.72 -4.29 -18.98
CA ARG A 395 11.28 -4.25 -20.39
C ARG A 395 9.82 -4.67 -20.55
N ASP A 396 9.43 -5.77 -19.92
CA ASP A 396 8.08 -6.30 -20.03
C ASP A 396 7.04 -5.35 -19.45
N MET A 397 7.33 -4.78 -18.28
CA MET A 397 6.41 -3.86 -17.60
C MET A 397 6.31 -2.52 -18.33
N GLN A 398 7.42 -1.96 -18.81
CA GLN A 398 7.38 -0.73 -19.62
C GLN A 398 6.49 -0.91 -20.86
N ARG A 399 6.58 -2.05 -21.54
CA ARG A 399 5.72 -2.35 -22.70
C ARG A 399 4.24 -2.42 -22.29
N ILE A 400 3.92 -3.12 -21.20
CA ILE A 400 2.54 -3.28 -20.73
C ILE A 400 1.96 -1.94 -20.29
N TYR A 401 2.74 -1.11 -19.58
CA TYR A 401 2.29 0.22 -19.16
C TYR A 401 2.10 1.15 -20.35
N ALA A 402 3.01 1.15 -21.32
CA ALA A 402 2.87 1.94 -22.55
C ALA A 402 1.60 1.55 -23.32
N ASP A 403 1.40 0.26 -23.59
CA ASP A 403 0.21 -0.25 -24.29
C ASP A 403 -1.09 0.14 -23.53
N LEU A 404 -1.09 0.07 -22.21
CA LEU A 404 -2.24 0.42 -21.38
C LEU A 404 -2.53 1.93 -21.42
N LEU A 405 -1.50 2.76 -21.27
CA LEU A 405 -1.63 4.21 -21.33
C LEU A 405 -2.08 4.68 -22.73
N ASP A 406 -1.55 4.10 -23.78
CA ASP A 406 -1.97 4.38 -25.16
C ASP A 406 -3.45 4.00 -25.38
N ASP A 407 -3.88 2.85 -24.89
CA ASP A 407 -5.28 2.43 -24.96
C ASP A 407 -6.21 3.36 -24.15
N ILE A 408 -5.77 3.86 -23.01
CA ILE A 408 -6.51 4.84 -22.20
C ILE A 408 -6.57 6.18 -22.96
N HIS A 409 -5.44 6.73 -23.39
CA HIS A 409 -5.37 8.01 -24.08
C HIS A 409 -6.09 7.99 -25.44
N GLY A 410 -6.00 6.84 -26.14
CA GLY A 410 -6.68 6.61 -27.42
C GLY A 410 -8.19 6.35 -27.32
N GLY A 411 -8.74 6.28 -26.09
CA GLY A 411 -10.17 6.07 -25.86
C GLY A 411 -10.64 4.63 -25.98
N ALA A 412 -9.74 3.66 -26.16
CA ALA A 412 -10.09 2.26 -26.39
C ALA A 412 -10.85 1.60 -25.21
N PHE A 413 -10.68 2.14 -24.00
CA PHE A 413 -11.42 1.68 -22.81
C PHE A 413 -12.91 2.05 -22.84
N TRP A 414 -13.31 2.97 -23.69
CA TRP A 414 -14.68 3.47 -23.80
C TRP A 414 -15.32 3.16 -25.15
N GLU A 415 -14.60 2.43 -26.05
CA GLU A 415 -15.15 1.98 -27.32
C GLU A 415 -16.24 0.91 -27.13
N ASP A 416 -17.24 0.91 -28.02
CA ASP A 416 -18.22 -0.15 -28.08
C ASP A 416 -17.57 -1.51 -28.39
N TYR A 417 -18.09 -2.57 -27.81
CA TYR A 417 -17.61 -3.94 -28.04
C TYR A 417 -17.54 -4.30 -29.51
N ALA A 418 -18.53 -3.87 -30.30
CA ALA A 418 -18.56 -4.12 -31.74
C ALA A 418 -17.37 -3.48 -32.47
N GLN A 419 -16.97 -2.28 -32.07
CA GLN A 419 -15.79 -1.59 -32.62
C GLN A 419 -14.50 -2.31 -32.26
N THR A 420 -14.34 -2.70 -31.00
CA THR A 420 -13.19 -3.46 -30.53
C THR A 420 -13.05 -4.79 -31.26
N LEU A 421 -14.12 -5.53 -31.45
CA LEU A 421 -14.12 -6.79 -32.19
C LEU A 421 -13.81 -6.59 -33.68
N ARG A 422 -14.34 -5.56 -34.32
CA ARG A 422 -14.02 -5.20 -35.71
C ARG A 422 -12.52 -4.86 -35.87
N LYS A 423 -11.96 -4.06 -34.96
CA LYS A 423 -10.54 -3.73 -34.96
C LYS A 423 -9.65 -4.96 -34.74
N ALA A 424 -10.06 -5.86 -33.83
CA ALA A 424 -9.35 -7.12 -33.61
C ALA A 424 -9.41 -8.04 -34.82
N ALA A 425 -10.57 -8.21 -35.45
CA ALA A 425 -10.76 -8.99 -36.66
C ALA A 425 -9.95 -8.40 -37.85
N GLY A 426 -9.97 -7.09 -38.01
CA GLY A 426 -9.17 -6.38 -39.02
C GLY A 426 -7.66 -6.62 -38.87
N ARG A 427 -7.14 -6.55 -37.62
CA ARG A 427 -5.73 -6.84 -37.33
C ARG A 427 -5.36 -8.30 -37.63
N THR A 428 -6.23 -9.22 -37.28
CA THR A 428 -6.02 -10.65 -37.56
C THR A 428 -6.03 -10.92 -39.05
N LEU A 429 -6.97 -10.35 -39.80
CA LEU A 429 -7.03 -10.43 -41.28
C LEU A 429 -5.80 -9.79 -41.91
N THR A 430 -5.34 -8.66 -41.46
CA THR A 430 -4.13 -7.99 -41.97
C THR A 430 -2.88 -8.83 -41.70
N ARG A 431 -2.75 -9.44 -40.51
CA ARG A 431 -1.66 -10.38 -40.20
C ARG A 431 -1.73 -11.64 -41.06
N ALA A 432 -2.92 -12.20 -41.23
CA ALA A 432 -3.11 -13.37 -42.10
C ALA A 432 -2.81 -13.07 -43.58
N ARG A 433 -3.17 -11.88 -44.10
CA ARG A 433 -2.79 -11.41 -45.43
C ARG A 433 -1.29 -11.21 -45.56
N ARG A 434 -0.62 -10.53 -44.61
CA ARG A 434 0.86 -10.34 -44.63
C ARG A 434 1.61 -11.67 -44.55
N ALA A 435 1.05 -12.66 -43.89
CA ALA A 435 1.64 -14.01 -43.82
C ALA A 435 1.31 -14.90 -45.01
N GLY A 436 0.63 -14.37 -46.03
CA GLY A 436 0.23 -15.15 -47.22
C GLY A 436 -0.82 -16.24 -46.94
N LEU A 437 -1.38 -16.27 -45.73
CA LEU A 437 -2.31 -17.30 -45.30
C LEU A 437 -3.68 -17.16 -45.97
N VAL A 438 -4.12 -15.95 -46.31
CA VAL A 438 -5.40 -15.70 -46.98
C VAL A 438 -5.36 -16.19 -48.42
N GLU A 439 -4.26 -15.96 -49.14
CA GLU A 439 -4.08 -16.46 -50.52
C GLU A 439 -3.97 -17.99 -50.60
N ALA A 440 -3.31 -18.58 -49.59
CA ALA A 440 -3.20 -20.02 -49.46
C ALA A 440 -4.53 -20.73 -49.16
N LEU A 441 -5.47 -20.06 -48.49
CA LEU A 441 -6.82 -20.54 -48.20
C LEU A 441 -7.72 -20.51 -49.42
N VAL A 442 -7.62 -19.45 -50.23
CA VAL A 442 -8.42 -19.30 -51.46
C VAL A 442 -8.02 -20.34 -52.48
N ARG A 443 -6.73 -20.74 -52.53
CA ARG A 443 -6.23 -21.71 -53.53
C ARG A 443 -6.47 -23.19 -53.14
N HIS A 444 -6.68 -23.54 -51.86
CA HIS A 444 -6.84 -24.94 -51.42
C HIS A 444 -7.79 -25.09 -50.23
N PRO A 445 -9.11 -24.99 -50.41
CA PRO A 445 -10.07 -24.91 -49.31
C PRO A 445 -10.23 -26.17 -48.45
N ALA A 446 -9.99 -27.37 -49.00
CA ALA A 446 -10.38 -28.61 -48.34
C ALA A 446 -9.32 -29.26 -47.42
N ARG A 447 -8.04 -28.96 -47.57
CA ARG A 447 -6.95 -29.62 -46.79
C ARG A 447 -6.37 -28.79 -45.64
N ARG A 448 -6.77 -27.53 -45.44
CA ARG A 448 -6.15 -26.62 -44.47
C ARG A 448 -7.09 -26.04 -43.39
N ALA A 449 -8.39 -26.31 -43.44
CA ALA A 449 -9.29 -25.90 -42.35
C ALA A 449 -8.83 -26.45 -40.98
N ARG A 450 -8.27 -27.66 -40.92
CA ARG A 450 -7.69 -28.22 -39.70
C ARG A 450 -6.43 -27.49 -39.24
N ARG A 451 -5.53 -27.12 -40.15
CA ARG A 451 -4.31 -26.37 -39.78
C ARG A 451 -4.56 -24.90 -39.42
N LEU A 452 -5.70 -24.32 -39.80
CA LEU A 452 -6.09 -22.96 -39.42
C LEU A 452 -6.71 -22.90 -38.03
N VAL A 453 -7.43 -23.93 -37.64
CA VAL A 453 -7.90 -24.08 -36.23
C VAL A 453 -6.70 -24.24 -35.28
N ASP A 454 -5.63 -24.91 -35.75
CA ASP A 454 -4.38 -25.07 -34.99
C ASP A 454 -3.45 -23.82 -35.06
N ALA A 455 -3.56 -23.00 -36.12
CA ALA A 455 -2.73 -21.81 -36.35
C ALA A 455 -3.40 -20.47 -35.99
N LEU A 456 -4.71 -20.45 -35.77
CA LEU A 456 -5.33 -19.35 -35.04
C LEU A 456 -4.81 -19.45 -33.61
N PRO A 457 -4.03 -18.47 -33.12
CA PRO A 457 -3.83 -18.38 -31.69
C PRO A 457 -5.24 -18.21 -31.12
N CYS A 458 -5.79 -19.32 -30.63
CA CYS A 458 -6.94 -19.27 -29.74
C CYS A 458 -6.73 -18.07 -28.88
N ILE A 459 -7.69 -17.16 -28.85
CA ILE A 459 -7.64 -15.95 -28.01
C ILE A 459 -6.88 -16.35 -26.76
N PRO A 460 -5.72 -15.76 -26.45
CA PRO A 460 -4.78 -16.30 -25.44
C PRO A 460 -5.44 -16.57 -24.09
N LEU A 461 -6.63 -16.01 -23.86
CA LEU A 461 -7.44 -16.13 -22.68
C LEU A 461 -8.02 -17.56 -22.50
N TRP A 462 -8.52 -18.22 -23.55
CA TRP A 462 -9.16 -19.54 -23.42
C TRP A 462 -8.16 -20.68 -23.28
N SER A 463 -7.02 -20.60 -23.96
CA SER A 463 -5.98 -21.63 -23.86
C SER A 463 -5.21 -21.55 -22.53
N ARG A 464 -5.16 -20.37 -21.87
CA ARG A 464 -4.55 -20.20 -20.55
C ARG A 464 -5.53 -20.56 -19.41
N LEU A 465 -6.81 -20.25 -19.55
CA LEU A 465 -7.85 -20.70 -18.61
C LEU A 465 -8.01 -22.23 -18.63
N ARG A 466 -7.89 -22.87 -19.80
CA ARG A 466 -7.90 -24.33 -19.90
C ARG A 466 -6.67 -24.97 -19.23
N ARG A 467 -5.47 -24.43 -19.41
CA ARG A 467 -4.25 -24.93 -18.73
C ARG A 467 -4.26 -24.74 -17.23
N SER A 468 -4.87 -23.66 -16.72
CA SER A 468 -5.04 -23.47 -15.27
C SER A 468 -6.06 -24.44 -14.69
N ALA A 469 -7.11 -24.80 -15.43
CA ALA A 469 -8.09 -25.79 -15.00
C ALA A 469 -7.52 -27.22 -15.09
N GLU A 470 -6.72 -27.53 -16.11
CA GLU A 470 -6.08 -28.84 -16.30
C GLU A 470 -4.91 -29.09 -15.32
N SER A 471 -4.30 -28.01 -14.76
CA SER A 471 -3.28 -28.13 -13.70
C SER A 471 -3.90 -28.29 -12.30
N ALA A 472 -5.16 -27.89 -12.12
CA ALA A 472 -5.87 -28.06 -10.86
C ALA A 472 -6.49 -29.47 -10.68
N ASP A 473 -6.66 -30.21 -11.78
CA ASP A 473 -7.27 -31.55 -11.79
C ASP A 473 -6.26 -32.72 -11.85
N ARG A 474 -4.96 -32.48 -11.74
CA ARG A 474 -4.00 -33.56 -11.59
C ARG A 474 -3.96 -33.99 -10.13
N PRO A 475 -4.32 -35.25 -9.82
CA PRO A 475 -4.08 -35.80 -8.49
C PRO A 475 -2.57 -35.74 -8.22
N ALA A 476 -2.20 -35.26 -7.03
CA ALA A 476 -0.82 -35.25 -6.58
C ALA A 476 -0.24 -36.66 -6.67
N GLU A 477 0.82 -36.87 -7.42
CA GLU A 477 1.61 -38.09 -7.37
C GLU A 477 2.12 -38.27 -5.93
N PRO A 478 2.04 -39.48 -5.38
CA PRO A 478 2.52 -39.74 -4.02
C PRO A 478 4.02 -39.44 -3.95
N HIS A 479 4.38 -38.45 -3.16
CA HIS A 479 5.77 -38.19 -2.79
C HIS A 479 6.34 -39.42 -2.10
N VAL A 480 7.22 -40.15 -2.79
CA VAL A 480 8.10 -41.11 -2.17
C VAL A 480 9.20 -40.34 -1.47
N GLU A 481 9.14 -40.24 -0.16
CA GLU A 481 10.22 -39.65 0.64
C GLU A 481 11.52 -40.45 0.41
N PRO A 482 12.65 -39.83 0.11
CA PRO A 482 13.94 -40.49 0.15
C PRO A 482 14.26 -40.94 1.59
N PRO A 483 14.88 -42.11 1.79
CA PRO A 483 15.18 -42.60 3.14
C PRO A 483 16.10 -41.61 3.86
N LEU A 484 15.73 -41.29 5.10
CA LEU A 484 16.51 -40.46 6.02
C LEU A 484 17.93 -41.05 6.20
N PRO A 485 18.99 -40.22 6.20
CA PRO A 485 20.33 -40.68 6.52
C PRO A 485 20.37 -41.20 7.98
N ARG A 486 20.96 -42.35 8.16
CA ARG A 486 21.16 -42.96 9.49
C ARG A 486 21.94 -41.97 10.37
N ALA A 487 21.44 -41.80 11.59
CA ALA A 487 22.12 -41.06 12.64
C ALA A 487 23.48 -41.69 12.96
N PRO A 488 24.53 -40.94 13.25
CA PRO A 488 25.81 -41.46 13.67
C PRO A 488 25.66 -42.12 15.04
N GLU A 489 26.23 -43.34 15.18
CA GLU A 489 26.29 -44.10 16.41
C GLU A 489 27.02 -43.27 17.48
N VAL A 490 26.35 -43.11 18.63
CA VAL A 490 26.95 -42.51 19.83
C VAL A 490 27.82 -43.59 20.49
N PRO A 491 29.13 -43.38 20.77
CA PRO A 491 29.92 -44.35 21.48
C PRO A 491 29.46 -44.48 22.94
N GLU A 492 29.26 -45.70 23.37
CA GLU A 492 28.95 -46.08 24.75
C GLU A 492 30.00 -45.52 25.72
N ARG A 493 29.55 -44.72 26.67
CA ARG A 493 30.38 -44.32 27.82
C ARG A 493 30.47 -45.51 28.79
N ARG A 494 31.65 -46.03 28.96
CA ARG A 494 32.00 -46.95 30.03
C ARG A 494 31.77 -46.28 31.39
N THR A 495 30.96 -46.91 32.19
CA THR A 495 30.75 -46.60 33.61
C THR A 495 31.93 -47.05 34.41
N ASP A 496 32.60 -46.15 35.14
CA ASP A 496 33.53 -46.47 36.22
C ASP A 496 32.86 -46.12 37.56
N PRO A 497 32.75 -47.10 38.51
CA PRO A 497 32.06 -46.89 39.75
C PRO A 497 33.03 -46.54 40.88
N ARG A 498 32.93 -45.33 41.46
CA ARG A 498 33.35 -45.02 42.86
C ARG A 498 32.94 -43.61 43.27
N THR A 499 31.83 -43.51 43.97
CA THR A 499 31.49 -42.90 45.29
C THR A 499 32.15 -41.53 45.69
N PRO A 500 31.58 -40.82 46.67
CA PRO A 500 30.18 -40.76 47.21
C PRO A 500 29.58 -39.37 47.29
N ALA A 501 28.36 -39.36 47.75
CA ALA A 501 27.48 -38.21 48.08
C ALA A 501 28.08 -37.27 49.12
N GLU A 502 27.75 -35.98 48.97
CA GLU A 502 27.54 -35.12 50.14
C GLU A 502 26.38 -34.10 49.87
N ALA A 503 25.72 -33.81 50.95
CA ALA A 503 24.38 -33.34 51.13
C ALA A 503 24.19 -31.85 50.95
N SER A 504 22.94 -31.53 50.64
CA SER A 504 22.26 -30.20 50.87
C SER A 504 22.45 -29.68 52.31
N PRO A 505 22.29 -28.33 52.53
CA PRO A 505 20.95 -27.90 52.90
C PRO A 505 20.50 -26.48 52.45
N CYS A 506 19.14 -26.43 52.27
CA CYS A 506 18.15 -25.43 52.62
C CYS A 506 18.54 -23.97 52.93
N MET A 507 17.84 -23.07 52.24
CA MET A 507 17.02 -21.88 52.64
C MET A 507 17.27 -21.23 54.04
N PRO A 508 16.89 -19.95 54.31
CA PRO A 508 15.70 -19.23 53.85
C PRO A 508 15.85 -17.70 53.64
N SER A 509 14.82 -17.17 52.99
CA SER A 509 14.05 -15.92 53.09
C SER A 509 14.61 -14.66 53.83
N ALA A 510 14.62 -13.52 53.16
CA ALA A 510 13.97 -12.28 53.53
C ALA A 510 13.70 -11.44 52.28
#